data_52dde81145ea1f842890865624faf970
#
_entry.id   52dde81145ea1f842890865624faf970
#
_cell.length_a   1.000
_cell.length_b   1.000
_cell.length_c   1.000
_cell.angle_alpha   90.00
_cell.angle_beta   90.00
_cell.angle_gamma   90.00
#
_symmetry.space_group_name_H-M   'P 1'
#
loop_
_entity.id
_entity.type
_entity.pdbx_description
1 polymer ?
#
loop_
_entity_poly.entity_id
_entity_poly.type
_entity_poly.pdbx_seq_one_letter_code
_entity_poly.pdbx_strand_id
1 'polypeptide(L)'
;LLGNIANLFLDEWIYAGDEVPDYLTCMKKAFKQYPIELAVCEDLFDAEKEKAFFQDCQMHFEHIREVVTETFLAPGYNLDKSDAVLEPSYICEALGVQGRLDYMQRDMSSFIEMKSGKGDEFSIKGKIEPKENNRVQMLLYMAVLEFSMGIDRRKQHPYLLYTRYPLLYPARASWAQVRRIIA
;
A
#
# COMPACT_ATOMS: atom_id res chain seq x y z
N LEU A 1 12.67 -1.98 -7.15
CA LEU A 1 13.40 -1.42 -6.00
C LEU A 1 12.58 -0.35 -5.27
N LEU A 2 12.15 0.74 -5.95
CA LEU A 2 11.43 1.85 -5.31
C LEU A 2 10.19 1.38 -4.52
N GLY A 3 9.40 0.43 -5.05
CA GLY A 3 8.25 -0.15 -4.36
C GLY A 3 8.64 -0.85 -3.05
N ASN A 4 9.73 -1.60 -3.05
CA ASN A 4 10.23 -2.28 -1.84
C ASN A 4 10.69 -1.27 -0.77
N ILE A 5 11.35 -0.18 -1.20
CA ILE A 5 11.78 0.90 -0.31
C ILE A 5 10.55 1.62 0.27
N ALA A 6 9.53 1.89 -0.54
CA ALA A 6 8.29 2.50 -0.06
C ALA A 6 7.54 1.60 0.95
N ASN A 7 7.53 0.28 0.75
CA ASN A 7 7.00 -0.66 1.75
C ASN A 7 7.76 -0.57 3.07
N LEU A 8 9.09 -0.56 3.02
CA LEU A 8 9.89 -0.40 4.24
C LEU A 8 9.57 0.93 4.95
N PHE A 9 9.36 2.02 4.23
CA PHE A 9 8.96 3.30 4.82
C PHE A 9 7.60 3.19 5.53
N LEU A 10 6.62 2.52 4.92
CA LEU A 10 5.33 2.28 5.56
C LEU A 10 5.51 1.50 6.87
N ASP A 11 6.29 0.42 6.84
CA ASP A 11 6.58 -0.39 8.01
C ASP A 11 7.21 0.43 9.14
N GLU A 12 8.22 1.25 8.82
CA GLU A 12 8.88 2.12 9.80
C GLU A 12 7.90 3.13 10.43
N TRP A 13 7.02 3.75 9.64
CA TRP A 13 6.01 4.67 10.17
C TRP A 13 4.95 3.98 11.02
N ILE A 14 4.58 2.74 10.71
CA ILE A 14 3.61 1.98 11.50
C ILE A 14 4.24 1.51 12.81
N TYR A 15 5.47 0.98 12.77
CA TYR A 15 6.13 0.45 13.97
C TYR A 15 6.74 1.51 14.90
N ALA A 16 6.92 2.74 14.44
CA ALA A 16 7.53 3.81 15.22
C ALA A 16 6.73 4.20 16.48
N GLY A 17 5.44 3.80 16.59
CA GLY A 17 4.59 4.24 17.68
C GLY A 17 4.47 5.77 17.67
N ASP A 18 4.94 6.41 18.75
CA ASP A 18 4.94 7.87 18.91
C ASP A 18 6.25 8.53 18.41
N GLU A 19 7.26 7.73 18.05
CA GLU A 19 8.51 8.24 17.51
C GLU A 19 8.33 8.68 16.05
N VAL A 20 9.16 9.63 15.61
CA VAL A 20 9.19 10.10 14.22
C VAL A 20 10.35 9.43 13.50
N PRO A 21 10.10 8.56 12.52
CA PRO A 21 11.16 7.94 11.73
C PRO A 21 12.02 8.99 11.01
N ASP A 22 13.32 8.78 11.03
CA ASP A 22 14.27 9.60 10.29
C ASP A 22 14.53 9.00 8.90
N TYR A 23 14.39 9.84 7.87
CA TYR A 23 14.55 9.41 6.47
C TYR A 23 15.91 8.73 6.20
N LEU A 24 17.01 9.33 6.67
CA LEU A 24 18.34 8.76 6.43
C LEU A 24 18.54 7.42 7.12
N THR A 25 17.97 7.26 8.30
CA THR A 25 17.98 5.99 9.03
C THR A 25 17.19 4.92 8.28
N CYS A 26 16.01 5.26 7.76
CA CYS A 26 15.20 4.35 6.93
C CYS A 26 15.92 3.98 5.64
N MET A 27 16.59 4.92 4.96
CA MET A 27 17.38 4.64 3.77
C MET A 27 18.57 3.73 4.05
N LYS A 28 19.27 3.90 5.19
CA LYS A 28 20.33 2.98 5.61
C LYS A 28 19.81 1.56 5.84
N LYS A 29 18.60 1.42 6.39
CA LYS A 29 17.93 0.11 6.52
C LYS A 29 17.62 -0.48 5.14
N ALA A 30 17.08 0.32 4.21
CA ALA A 30 16.79 -0.10 2.85
C ALA A 30 18.04 -0.62 2.13
N PHE A 31 19.18 0.05 2.26
CA PHE A 31 20.44 -0.39 1.66
C PHE A 31 20.93 -1.73 2.22
N LYS A 32 20.70 -1.99 3.49
CA LYS A 32 21.03 -3.26 4.12
C LYS A 32 20.08 -4.38 3.72
N GLN A 33 18.81 -4.06 3.49
CA GLN A 33 17.77 -5.04 3.18
C GLN A 33 17.74 -5.43 1.72
N TYR A 34 18.07 -4.50 0.81
CA TYR A 34 17.98 -4.68 -0.65
C TYR A 34 19.34 -4.50 -1.38
N PRO A 35 20.43 -5.11 -0.93
CA PRO A 35 21.75 -4.86 -1.50
C PRO A 35 21.88 -5.35 -2.95
N ILE A 36 21.20 -6.44 -3.30
CA ILE A 36 21.24 -7.01 -4.66
C ILE A 36 20.44 -6.12 -5.63
N GLU A 37 19.24 -5.73 -5.24
CA GLU A 37 18.35 -4.86 -6.01
C GLU A 37 19.00 -3.48 -6.26
N LEU A 38 19.73 -2.98 -5.28
CA LEU A 38 20.52 -1.75 -5.44
C LEU A 38 21.67 -1.92 -6.40
N ALA A 39 22.39 -3.05 -6.30
CA ALA A 39 23.56 -3.33 -7.14
C ALA A 39 23.21 -3.51 -8.63
N VAL A 40 21.98 -3.91 -8.95
CA VAL A 40 21.50 -4.09 -10.33
C VAL A 40 20.57 -2.97 -10.82
N CYS A 41 20.36 -1.93 -10.01
CA CYS A 41 19.48 -0.82 -10.36
C CYS A 41 20.18 0.12 -11.36
N GLU A 42 19.78 0.08 -12.62
CA GLU A 42 20.38 0.87 -13.70
C GLU A 42 20.29 2.39 -13.44
N ASP A 43 19.27 2.83 -12.72
CA ASP A 43 19.10 4.25 -12.37
C ASP A 43 20.22 4.79 -11.46
N LEU A 44 20.93 3.89 -10.75
CA LEU A 44 22.03 4.28 -9.87
C LEU A 44 23.40 4.36 -10.60
N PHE A 45 23.46 4.00 -11.90
CA PHE A 45 24.69 4.09 -12.70
C PHE A 45 24.85 5.43 -13.44
N ASP A 46 23.82 6.27 -13.41
CA ASP A 46 23.81 7.59 -14.02
C ASP A 46 23.53 8.66 -12.94
N ALA A 47 24.40 9.65 -12.83
CA ALA A 47 24.33 10.64 -11.75
C ALA A 47 23.02 11.45 -11.72
N GLU A 48 22.40 11.71 -12.88
CA GLU A 48 21.13 12.45 -12.93
C GLU A 48 19.96 11.54 -12.52
N LYS A 49 19.98 10.30 -12.97
CA LYS A 49 18.97 9.30 -12.59
C LYS A 49 19.10 8.91 -11.12
N GLU A 50 20.33 8.76 -10.62
CA GLU A 50 20.59 8.52 -9.19
C GLU A 50 19.97 9.62 -8.34
N LYS A 51 20.22 10.88 -8.70
CA LYS A 51 19.63 12.02 -8.00
C LYS A 51 18.09 12.00 -8.04
N ALA A 52 17.51 11.72 -9.20
CA ALA A 52 16.08 11.60 -9.35
C ALA A 52 15.50 10.44 -8.51
N PHE A 53 16.20 9.30 -8.47
CA PHE A 53 15.81 8.16 -7.64
C PHE A 53 15.76 8.50 -6.14
N PHE A 54 16.77 9.19 -5.62
CA PHE A 54 16.78 9.61 -4.21
C PHE A 54 15.72 10.68 -3.92
N GLN A 55 15.45 11.58 -4.86
CA GLN A 55 14.33 12.52 -4.73
C GLN A 55 12.98 11.81 -4.69
N ASP A 56 12.79 10.80 -5.54
CA ASP A 56 11.58 9.95 -5.51
C ASP A 56 11.46 9.20 -4.18
N CYS A 57 12.54 8.63 -3.64
CA CYS A 57 12.53 7.98 -2.33
C CYS A 57 12.10 8.97 -1.22
N GLN A 58 12.65 10.18 -1.21
CA GLN A 58 12.28 11.19 -0.22
C GLN A 58 10.81 11.61 -0.35
N MET A 59 10.34 11.81 -1.57
CA MET A 59 8.93 12.11 -1.85
C MET A 59 8.01 11.01 -1.32
N HIS A 60 8.31 9.73 -1.58
CA HIS A 60 7.51 8.62 -1.06
C HIS A 60 7.51 8.58 0.46
N PHE A 61 8.65 8.82 1.09
CA PHE A 61 8.75 8.89 2.54
C PHE A 61 7.83 9.96 3.14
N GLU A 62 7.84 11.18 2.59
CA GLU A 62 7.00 12.28 3.05
C GLU A 62 5.51 12.03 2.80
N HIS A 63 5.15 11.45 1.65
CA HIS A 63 3.76 11.11 1.36
C HIS A 63 3.22 10.01 2.29
N ILE A 64 4.02 9.00 2.61
CA ILE A 64 3.66 7.96 3.57
C ILE A 64 3.50 8.57 4.96
N ARG A 65 4.41 9.47 5.37
CA ARG A 65 4.29 10.24 6.61
C ARG A 65 2.93 10.93 6.69
N GLU A 66 2.60 11.74 5.70
CA GLU A 66 1.33 12.48 5.64
C GLU A 66 0.12 11.55 5.77
N VAL A 67 0.11 10.44 5.04
CA VAL A 67 -1.01 9.48 5.11
C VAL A 67 -1.13 8.87 6.50
N VAL A 68 -0.04 8.41 7.10
CA VAL A 68 -0.06 7.71 8.39
C VAL A 68 -0.34 8.68 9.56
N THR A 69 0.20 9.90 9.50
CA THR A 69 0.05 10.88 10.60
C THR A 69 -1.18 11.76 10.50
N GLU A 70 -1.74 11.94 9.30
CA GLU A 70 -2.85 12.87 9.05
C GLU A 70 -4.07 12.14 8.48
N THR A 71 -3.94 11.41 7.37
CA THR A 71 -5.07 10.78 6.70
C THR A 71 -5.71 9.66 7.54
N PHE A 72 -4.91 8.84 8.23
CA PHE A 72 -5.43 7.80 9.13
C PHE A 72 -6.34 8.35 10.22
N LEU A 73 -6.06 9.57 10.68
CA LEU A 73 -6.82 10.25 11.73
C LEU A 73 -8.03 11.03 11.19
N ALA A 74 -8.16 11.16 9.88
CA ALA A 74 -9.23 11.92 9.26
C ALA A 74 -10.60 11.20 9.42
N PRO A 75 -11.71 11.96 9.58
CA PRO A 75 -13.03 11.38 9.69
C PRO A 75 -13.39 10.49 8.50
N GLY A 76 -13.91 9.30 8.77
CA GLY A 76 -14.35 8.34 7.76
C GLY A 76 -13.31 7.29 7.38
N TYR A 77 -12.09 7.38 7.89
CA TYR A 77 -11.10 6.31 7.81
C TYR A 77 -11.15 5.46 9.10
N ASN A 78 -11.10 4.13 8.93
CA ASN A 78 -11.11 3.17 10.05
C ASN A 78 -9.73 2.54 10.17
N LEU A 79 -8.71 3.35 10.44
CA LEU A 79 -7.31 2.96 10.48
C LEU A 79 -6.66 3.44 11.78
N ASP A 80 -6.06 2.48 12.49
CA ASP A 80 -5.27 2.72 13.70
C ASP A 80 -3.95 2.00 13.56
N LYS A 81 -2.86 2.75 13.43
CA LYS A 81 -1.52 2.18 13.26
C LYS A 81 -1.08 1.33 14.47
N SER A 82 -1.61 1.59 15.67
CA SER A 82 -1.27 0.83 16.87
C SER A 82 -1.84 -0.59 16.87
N ASP A 83 -2.87 -0.84 16.05
CA ASP A 83 -3.53 -2.15 15.90
C ASP A 83 -3.30 -2.74 14.48
N ALA A 84 -2.12 -2.50 13.92
CA ALA A 84 -1.75 -2.94 12.59
C ALA A 84 -1.09 -4.32 12.58
N VAL A 85 -1.33 -5.06 11.50
CA VAL A 85 -0.57 -6.22 11.07
C VAL A 85 0.00 -5.92 9.69
N LEU A 86 1.33 -5.99 9.57
CA LEU A 86 2.03 -5.71 8.32
C LEU A 86 2.28 -6.99 7.53
N GLU A 87 2.19 -6.89 6.22
CA GLU A 87 2.44 -7.95 5.26
C GLU A 87 1.72 -9.30 5.56
N PRO A 88 0.44 -9.30 6.01
CA PRO A 88 -0.27 -10.55 6.25
C PRO A 88 -0.46 -11.33 4.95
N SER A 89 -0.12 -12.62 4.99
CA SER A 89 -0.27 -13.52 3.85
C SER A 89 -1.50 -14.39 4.01
N TYR A 90 -2.23 -14.61 2.92
CA TYR A 90 -3.45 -15.40 2.87
C TYR A 90 -3.36 -16.48 1.81
N ILE A 91 -3.96 -17.63 2.12
CA ILE A 91 -4.20 -18.72 1.20
C ILE A 91 -5.70 -19.01 1.22
N CYS A 92 -6.33 -18.96 0.06
CA CYS A 92 -7.73 -19.34 -0.11
C CYS A 92 -7.79 -20.56 -1.04
N GLU A 93 -7.89 -21.74 -0.46
CA GLU A 93 -7.96 -23.00 -1.22
C GLU A 93 -9.23 -23.07 -2.09
N ALA A 94 -10.35 -22.54 -1.58
CA ALA A 94 -11.62 -22.52 -2.30
C ALA A 94 -11.56 -21.73 -3.62
N LEU A 95 -10.70 -20.71 -3.70
CA LEU A 95 -10.52 -19.91 -4.90
C LEU A 95 -9.19 -20.23 -5.62
N GLY A 96 -8.35 -21.11 -5.06
CA GLY A 96 -7.04 -21.41 -5.61
C GLY A 96 -6.09 -20.22 -5.64
N VAL A 97 -6.23 -19.28 -4.71
CA VAL A 97 -5.52 -17.98 -4.70
C VAL A 97 -4.72 -17.81 -3.42
N GLN A 98 -3.53 -17.28 -3.56
CA GLN A 98 -2.75 -16.76 -2.43
C GLN A 98 -2.41 -15.29 -2.67
N GLY A 99 -2.25 -14.54 -1.59
CA GLY A 99 -1.89 -13.13 -1.66
C GLY A 99 -1.29 -12.61 -0.37
N ARG A 100 -0.66 -11.45 -0.46
CA ARG A 100 -0.11 -10.71 0.66
C ARG A 100 -0.59 -9.27 0.55
N LEU A 101 -1.14 -8.75 1.62
CA LEU A 101 -1.48 -7.33 1.78
C LEU A 101 -0.31 -6.57 2.37
N ASP A 102 -0.23 -5.28 2.16
CA ASP A 102 0.82 -4.47 2.77
C ASP A 102 0.47 -4.09 4.22
N TYR A 103 -0.80 -3.85 4.50
CA TYR A 103 -1.28 -3.43 5.82
C TYR A 103 -2.68 -3.97 6.09
N MET A 104 -2.94 -4.36 7.35
CA MET A 104 -4.28 -4.75 7.82
C MET A 104 -4.47 -4.38 9.28
N GLN A 105 -5.68 -3.95 9.66
CA GLN A 105 -6.08 -3.89 11.06
C GLN A 105 -6.20 -5.31 11.63
N ARG A 106 -5.87 -5.50 12.91
CA ARG A 106 -5.87 -6.80 13.57
C ARG A 106 -7.24 -7.47 13.55
N ASP A 107 -8.33 -6.70 13.60
CA ASP A 107 -9.70 -7.18 13.49
C ASP A 107 -10.11 -7.54 12.05
N MET A 108 -9.20 -7.39 11.08
CA MET A 108 -9.37 -7.64 9.65
C MET A 108 -10.47 -6.79 8.98
N SER A 109 -10.94 -5.73 9.63
CA SER A 109 -12.01 -4.86 9.08
C SER A 109 -11.49 -3.91 8.02
N SER A 110 -10.25 -3.45 8.14
CA SER A 110 -9.64 -2.48 7.24
C SER A 110 -8.28 -2.95 6.77
N PHE A 111 -7.99 -2.74 5.51
CA PHE A 111 -6.71 -3.13 4.92
C PHE A 111 -6.29 -2.22 3.77
N ILE A 112 -5.00 -2.17 3.52
CA ILE A 112 -4.38 -1.32 2.50
C ILE A 112 -3.51 -2.17 1.60
N GLU A 113 -3.65 -1.95 0.31
CA GLU A 113 -2.69 -2.33 -0.72
C GLU A 113 -1.97 -1.08 -1.19
N MET A 114 -0.65 -1.09 -1.16
CA MET A 114 0.18 0.06 -1.52
C MET A 114 0.70 -0.04 -2.95
N LYS A 115 0.75 1.08 -3.64
CA LYS A 115 1.29 1.21 -4.99
C LYS A 115 2.24 2.41 -5.07
N SER A 116 3.49 2.16 -5.47
CA SER A 116 4.50 3.21 -5.69
C SER A 116 4.45 3.81 -7.10
N GLY A 117 3.69 3.21 -7.99
CA GLY A 117 3.52 3.68 -9.37
C GLY A 117 2.50 4.80 -9.52
N LYS A 118 2.34 5.26 -10.77
CA LYS A 118 1.32 6.26 -11.12
C LYS A 118 -0.07 5.65 -11.15
N GLY A 119 -1.07 6.42 -10.71
CA GLY A 119 -2.48 6.16 -11.00
C GLY A 119 -2.84 6.53 -12.45
N ASP A 120 -4.11 6.37 -12.83
CA ASP A 120 -4.62 6.84 -14.10
C ASP A 120 -5.02 8.32 -13.97
N GLU A 121 -4.53 9.17 -14.87
CA GLU A 121 -4.92 10.57 -14.94
C GLU A 121 -6.24 10.69 -15.71
N PHE A 122 -7.32 11.01 -15.03
CA PHE A 122 -8.57 11.39 -15.67
C PHE A 122 -8.51 12.86 -16.08
N SER A 123 -8.42 13.09 -17.40
CA SER A 123 -8.14 14.40 -18.02
C SER A 123 -9.19 15.50 -17.78
N ILE A 124 -10.37 15.19 -17.28
CA ILE A 124 -11.46 16.17 -17.13
C ILE A 124 -11.39 17.01 -15.85
N LYS A 125 -10.66 16.58 -14.81
CA LYS A 125 -10.58 17.30 -13.52
C LYS A 125 -9.22 17.24 -12.81
N GLY A 126 -8.18 16.73 -13.45
CA GLY A 126 -6.88 16.54 -12.77
C GLY A 126 -6.93 15.58 -11.57
N LYS A 127 -8.00 14.77 -11.45
CA LYS A 127 -8.10 13.75 -10.42
C LYS A 127 -7.35 12.51 -10.87
N ILE A 128 -6.49 12.04 -9.98
CA ILE A 128 -5.83 10.76 -10.14
C ILE A 128 -6.76 9.69 -9.61
N GLU A 129 -7.02 8.66 -10.41
CA GLU A 129 -7.85 7.52 -10.03
C GLU A 129 -7.05 6.22 -9.98
N PRO A 130 -7.47 5.27 -9.14
CA PRO A 130 -6.86 3.94 -9.11
C PRO A 130 -6.98 3.24 -10.45
N LYS A 131 -5.89 2.59 -10.89
CA LYS A 131 -5.91 1.72 -12.07
C LYS A 131 -6.87 0.56 -11.88
N GLU A 132 -7.54 0.15 -12.96
CA GLU A 132 -8.53 -0.92 -12.92
C GLU A 132 -7.95 -2.24 -12.40
N ASN A 133 -6.73 -2.60 -12.82
CA ASN A 133 -6.06 -3.81 -12.31
C ASN A 133 -5.82 -3.77 -10.79
N ASN A 134 -5.53 -2.60 -10.22
CA ASN A 134 -5.37 -2.44 -8.77
C ASN A 134 -6.73 -2.57 -8.06
N ARG A 135 -7.81 -2.07 -8.66
CA ARG A 135 -9.17 -2.27 -8.16
C ARG A 135 -9.55 -3.74 -8.14
N VAL A 136 -9.28 -4.46 -9.24
CA VAL A 136 -9.52 -5.91 -9.34
C VAL A 136 -8.77 -6.67 -8.26
N GLN A 137 -7.51 -6.31 -7.99
CA GLN A 137 -6.73 -6.91 -6.90
C GLN A 137 -7.40 -6.71 -5.54
N MET A 138 -7.92 -5.52 -5.26
CA MET A 138 -8.65 -5.26 -4.01
C MET A 138 -9.93 -6.10 -3.89
N LEU A 139 -10.68 -6.25 -4.98
CA LEU A 139 -11.88 -7.09 -5.00
C LEU A 139 -11.54 -8.56 -4.71
N LEU A 140 -10.40 -9.03 -5.22
CA LEU A 140 -9.91 -10.38 -4.95
C LEU A 140 -9.57 -10.57 -3.48
N TYR A 141 -8.87 -9.61 -2.86
CA TYR A 141 -8.60 -9.65 -1.41
C TYR A 141 -9.89 -9.64 -0.58
N MET A 142 -10.87 -8.83 -0.94
CA MET A 142 -12.17 -8.83 -0.27
C MET A 142 -12.85 -10.20 -0.35
N ALA A 143 -12.80 -10.84 -1.51
CA ALA A 143 -13.33 -12.17 -1.71
C ALA A 143 -12.58 -13.21 -0.85
N VAL A 144 -11.25 -13.17 -0.86
CA VAL A 144 -10.42 -14.08 -0.05
C VAL A 144 -10.77 -13.96 1.44
N LEU A 145 -10.87 -12.75 1.97
CA LEU A 145 -11.23 -12.53 3.38
C LEU A 145 -12.64 -13.04 3.71
N GLU A 146 -13.59 -12.87 2.81
CA GLU A 146 -14.94 -13.39 3.01
C GLU A 146 -14.98 -14.92 2.96
N PHE A 147 -14.37 -15.54 1.95
CA PHE A 147 -14.41 -16.99 1.76
C PHE A 147 -13.51 -17.77 2.72
N SER A 148 -12.34 -17.23 3.08
CA SER A 148 -11.39 -17.92 3.96
C SER A 148 -11.61 -17.61 5.44
N MET A 149 -12.04 -16.38 5.77
CA MET A 149 -12.13 -15.89 7.14
C MET A 149 -13.56 -15.59 7.59
N GLY A 150 -14.55 -15.71 6.70
CA GLY A 150 -15.96 -15.44 7.01
C GLY A 150 -16.26 -13.96 7.28
N ILE A 151 -15.39 -13.04 6.86
CA ILE A 151 -15.58 -11.60 7.10
C ILE A 151 -16.51 -11.04 6.05
N ASP A 152 -17.71 -10.62 6.49
CA ASP A 152 -18.71 -10.01 5.61
C ASP A 152 -18.11 -8.79 4.90
N ARG A 153 -18.08 -8.80 3.56
CA ARG A 153 -17.57 -7.71 2.72
C ARG A 153 -18.20 -6.35 3.01
N ARG A 154 -19.43 -6.31 3.54
CA ARG A 154 -20.09 -5.05 3.93
C ARG A 154 -19.43 -4.38 5.12
N LYS A 155 -18.66 -5.13 5.91
CA LYS A 155 -17.87 -4.67 7.06
C LYS A 155 -16.41 -4.43 6.71
N GLN A 156 -16.00 -4.74 5.49
CA GLN A 156 -14.64 -4.54 5.04
C GLN A 156 -14.44 -3.10 4.52
N HIS A 157 -13.32 -2.50 4.89
CA HIS A 157 -12.88 -1.18 4.46
C HIS A 157 -11.54 -1.30 3.72
N PRO A 158 -11.57 -1.63 2.42
CA PRO A 158 -10.37 -1.73 1.60
C PRO A 158 -9.89 -0.35 1.15
N TYR A 159 -8.59 -0.13 1.18
CA TYR A 159 -7.94 1.09 0.72
C TYR A 159 -6.82 0.79 -0.25
N LEU A 160 -6.67 1.65 -1.26
CA LEU A 160 -5.50 1.72 -2.14
C LEU A 160 -4.68 2.95 -1.79
N LEU A 161 -3.43 2.74 -1.39
CA LEU A 161 -2.48 3.82 -1.12
C LEU A 161 -1.54 4.01 -2.31
N TYR A 162 -1.63 5.15 -2.96
CA TYR A 162 -0.65 5.57 -3.96
C TYR A 162 0.38 6.48 -3.31
N THR A 163 1.59 5.96 -3.09
CA THR A 163 2.65 6.69 -2.38
C THR A 163 3.35 7.74 -3.24
N ARG A 164 3.16 7.70 -4.56
CA ARG A 164 3.59 8.79 -5.44
C ARG A 164 2.78 10.07 -5.22
N TYR A 165 1.63 9.94 -4.61
CA TYR A 165 0.75 11.01 -4.17
C TYR A 165 0.34 10.67 -2.72
N PRO A 166 0.08 11.63 -1.83
CA PRO A 166 -0.42 11.32 -0.48
C PRO A 166 -1.91 10.94 -0.53
N LEU A 167 -2.27 9.92 -1.32
CA LEU A 167 -3.65 9.57 -1.63
C LEU A 167 -3.99 8.16 -1.16
N LEU A 168 -4.94 8.10 -0.23
CA LEU A 168 -5.53 6.89 0.28
C LEU A 168 -6.97 6.78 -0.22
N TYR A 169 -7.20 5.89 -1.20
CA TYR A 169 -8.51 5.71 -1.82
C TYR A 169 -9.31 4.61 -1.15
N PRO A 170 -10.53 4.90 -0.66
CA PRO A 170 -11.48 3.84 -0.30
C PRO A 170 -11.88 3.05 -1.55
N ALA A 171 -11.53 1.77 -1.59
CA ALA A 171 -11.88 0.89 -2.70
C ALA A 171 -13.25 0.25 -2.44
N ARG A 172 -14.33 1.02 -2.61
CA ARG A 172 -15.68 0.49 -2.48
C ARG A 172 -16.03 -0.38 -3.68
N ALA A 173 -16.50 -1.61 -3.40
CA ALA A 173 -16.93 -2.53 -4.43
C ALA A 173 -18.40 -2.90 -4.29
N SER A 174 -19.11 -2.97 -5.43
CA SER A 174 -20.44 -3.56 -5.45
C SER A 174 -20.35 -5.09 -5.41
N TRP A 175 -21.38 -5.73 -4.87
CA TRP A 175 -21.51 -7.20 -4.88
C TRP A 175 -21.36 -7.82 -6.28
N ALA A 176 -21.91 -7.16 -7.28
CA ALA A 176 -21.83 -7.61 -8.67
C ALA A 176 -20.38 -7.64 -9.18
N GLN A 177 -19.55 -6.69 -8.76
CA GLN A 177 -18.13 -6.64 -9.14
C GLN A 177 -17.34 -7.78 -8.49
N VAL A 178 -17.55 -8.04 -7.19
CA VAL A 178 -16.89 -9.17 -6.51
C VAL A 178 -17.30 -10.51 -7.12
N ARG A 179 -18.58 -10.72 -7.44
CA ARG A 179 -19.06 -11.95 -8.10
C ARG A 179 -18.42 -12.19 -9.46
N ARG A 180 -18.20 -11.14 -10.26
CA ARG A 180 -17.57 -11.29 -11.58
C ARG A 180 -16.13 -11.76 -11.54
N ILE A 181 -15.44 -11.53 -10.42
CA ILE A 181 -14.04 -11.93 -10.27
C ILE A 181 -13.92 -13.36 -9.80
N ILE A 182 -14.94 -13.87 -9.10
CA ILE A 182 -14.96 -15.23 -8.52
C ILE A 182 -15.56 -16.25 -9.50
N ALA A 183 -16.36 -15.81 -10.46
CA ALA A 183 -17.00 -16.67 -11.47
C ALA A 183 -16.04 -17.01 -12.61
#